data_be3d3d17c0a9e2bab554e6c81190dd71
#
_entry.id   be3d3d17c0a9e2bab554e6c81190dd71
#
_cell.length_a   1.000
_cell.length_b   1.000
_cell.length_c   1.000
_cell.angle_alpha   90.00
_cell.angle_beta   90.00
_cell.angle_gamma   90.00
#
_symmetry.space_group_name_H-M   'P 1'
#
loop_
_entity.id
_entity.type
_entity.pdbx_description
1 polymer ?
#
loop_
_entity_poly.entity_id
_entity_poly.type
_entity_poly.pdbx_seq_one_letter_code
_entity_poly.pdbx_strand_id
1 'polypeptide(L)'
;FTWQGVAAETNYGYKTEVKDTVEKKKEKPSAYEKLIKEGGSVTEGMCTVRHIKNNWYFEVPDSLMGRLMLAVTRFRAVPQGFKKLTGEQVNSSIVYWEQHNEKTLFLREYVQSQFAPEKDNIAKALKQSTVDPIIFRFDVIGRNPETKAQLIDVSKIITADNKLFGLTQADRSQLSVSSLASDRTFTDTIKTFPINMEIVTMRTYNASAGKIRASQSGAVTIKLNTSIVMLPKEPMRPRFADERVGYFQNSITEFSDEQQVTKQRAIVQRYRLEPKDPERYRKGQLCEPKKQIVY
;
A
#
# COMPACT_ATOMS: atom_id res chain seq x y z
N PHE A 1 81.96 -11.77 1.73
CA PHE A 1 82.58 -12.04 0.44
C PHE A 1 81.80 -11.34 -0.65
N THR A 2 82.42 -10.32 -1.21
CA THR A 2 82.15 -9.56 -2.41
C THR A 2 82.05 -10.43 -3.65
N TRP A 3 81.19 -10.08 -4.59
CA TRP A 3 81.60 -9.86 -5.98
C TRP A 3 80.56 -8.98 -6.73
N GLN A 4 81.09 -7.88 -7.26
CA GLN A 4 80.52 -6.98 -8.27
C GLN A 4 80.63 -7.66 -9.65
N GLY A 5 79.75 -7.33 -10.55
CA GLY A 5 79.84 -7.61 -11.96
C GLY A 5 78.90 -6.69 -12.74
N VAL A 6 79.54 -5.78 -13.49
CA VAL A 6 79.05 -4.61 -14.23
C VAL A 6 78.47 -4.98 -15.61
N ALA A 7 77.49 -4.22 -16.04
CA ALA A 7 77.13 -3.69 -17.39
C ALA A 7 76.70 -4.61 -18.52
N ALA A 8 75.58 -4.29 -19.13
CA ALA A 8 75.59 -3.57 -20.40
C ALA A 8 74.14 -3.21 -20.79
N GLU A 9 73.97 -1.97 -21.14
CA GLU A 9 72.76 -1.39 -21.78
C GLU A 9 72.58 -2.01 -23.18
N THR A 10 71.28 -2.27 -23.52
CA THR A 10 70.87 -2.09 -24.92
C THR A 10 69.39 -1.68 -24.95
N ASN A 11 69.19 -0.42 -25.26
CA ASN A 11 67.93 0.22 -25.62
C ASN A 11 67.41 -0.40 -26.93
N TYR A 12 66.18 -0.94 -26.92
CA TYR A 12 65.35 -0.95 -28.11
C TYR A 12 63.89 -0.63 -27.67
N GLY A 13 63.50 0.63 -27.96
CA GLY A 13 62.14 1.07 -27.79
C GLY A 13 61.21 0.43 -28.83
N TYR A 14 60.14 -0.14 -28.34
CA TYR A 14 58.89 -0.24 -29.09
C TYR A 14 57.76 0.26 -28.15
N LYS A 15 57.37 1.51 -28.39
CA LYS A 15 56.07 2.01 -27.92
C LYS A 15 54.97 1.35 -28.74
N THR A 16 54.38 0.32 -28.22
CA THR A 16 53.07 -0.15 -28.67
C THR A 16 52.02 0.63 -27.88
N GLU A 17 51.45 1.65 -28.48
CA GLU A 17 50.19 2.21 -28.00
C GLU A 17 49.12 1.17 -28.18
N VAL A 18 48.80 0.46 -27.10
CA VAL A 18 47.56 -0.32 -27.01
C VAL A 18 46.43 0.70 -26.77
N LYS A 19 45.77 1.06 -27.84
CA LYS A 19 44.45 1.73 -27.75
C LYS A 19 43.47 0.70 -27.24
N ASP A 20 43.27 0.62 -25.91
CA ASP A 20 42.14 -0.02 -25.32
C ASP A 20 40.87 0.77 -25.68
N THR A 21 40.35 0.50 -26.87
CA THR A 21 38.96 0.80 -27.20
C THR A 21 38.11 -0.23 -26.51
N VAL A 22 37.75 0.07 -25.25
CA VAL A 22 36.68 -0.63 -24.57
C VAL A 22 35.39 -0.26 -25.32
N GLU A 23 35.04 -1.08 -26.30
CA GLU A 23 33.69 -1.06 -26.87
C GLU A 23 32.71 -1.33 -25.72
N LYS A 24 32.05 -0.27 -25.22
CA LYS A 24 30.87 -0.42 -24.36
C LYS A 24 29.86 -1.21 -25.17
N LYS A 25 29.78 -2.51 -24.91
CA LYS A 25 28.67 -3.36 -25.36
C LYS A 25 27.40 -2.63 -24.97
N LYS A 26 26.60 -2.20 -25.94
CA LYS A 26 25.26 -1.65 -25.70
C LYS A 26 24.47 -2.75 -24.99
N GLU A 27 24.33 -2.63 -23.68
CA GLU A 27 23.48 -3.53 -22.89
C GLU A 27 22.08 -3.51 -23.49
N LYS A 28 21.49 -4.68 -23.66
CA LYS A 28 20.11 -4.78 -24.15
C LYS A 28 19.22 -4.06 -23.16
N PRO A 29 18.28 -3.19 -23.61
CA PRO A 29 17.43 -2.43 -22.72
C PRO A 29 16.66 -3.39 -21.79
N SER A 30 16.64 -3.05 -20.50
CA SER A 30 15.94 -3.79 -19.46
C SER A 30 14.44 -3.86 -19.75
N ALA A 31 13.72 -4.77 -19.10
CA ALA A 31 12.27 -4.86 -19.22
C ALA A 31 11.59 -3.55 -18.79
N TYR A 32 12.13 -2.89 -17.76
CA TYR A 32 11.71 -1.56 -17.32
C TYR A 32 11.84 -0.53 -18.47
N GLU A 33 13.03 -0.38 -19.05
CA GLU A 33 13.28 0.59 -20.10
C GLU A 33 12.41 0.36 -21.36
N LYS A 34 12.18 -0.91 -21.72
CA LYS A 34 11.30 -1.26 -22.83
C LYS A 34 9.88 -0.78 -22.61
N LEU A 35 9.35 -0.99 -21.38
CA LEU A 35 8.00 -0.58 -21.03
C LEU A 35 7.86 0.95 -20.99
N ILE A 36 8.83 1.65 -20.39
CA ILE A 36 8.81 3.11 -20.28
C ILE A 36 8.91 3.81 -21.67
N LYS A 37 9.61 3.22 -22.63
CA LYS A 37 9.67 3.73 -24.00
C LYS A 37 8.32 3.75 -24.72
N GLU A 38 7.35 2.96 -24.28
CA GLU A 38 6.00 2.99 -24.86
C GLU A 38 5.25 4.30 -24.55
N GLY A 39 5.77 5.11 -23.60
CA GLY A 39 5.16 6.36 -23.18
C GLY A 39 3.93 6.17 -22.30
N GLY A 40 3.24 7.26 -22.00
CA GLY A 40 2.04 7.26 -21.16
C GLY A 40 2.01 8.40 -20.17
N SER A 41 0.99 8.44 -19.31
CA SER A 41 0.92 9.43 -18.23
C SER A 41 1.65 8.94 -16.98
N VAL A 42 2.27 9.88 -16.27
CA VAL A 42 3.01 9.63 -15.03
C VAL A 42 2.51 10.58 -13.96
N THR A 43 2.28 10.06 -12.75
CA THR A 43 1.92 10.87 -11.58
C THR A 43 2.82 10.45 -10.42
N GLU A 44 3.46 11.41 -9.78
CA GLU A 44 4.37 11.20 -8.67
C GLU A 44 3.70 11.46 -7.32
N GLY A 45 4.06 10.67 -6.31
CA GLY A 45 3.51 10.78 -4.97
C GLY A 45 4.14 9.76 -4.02
N MET A 46 3.33 9.13 -3.15
CA MET A 46 3.80 8.07 -2.26
C MET A 46 4.45 6.90 -3.01
N CYS A 47 3.99 6.62 -4.21
CA CYS A 47 4.67 5.85 -5.25
C CYS A 47 4.39 6.50 -6.60
N THR A 48 5.22 6.24 -7.60
CA THR A 48 4.97 6.73 -8.96
C THR A 48 3.95 5.82 -9.64
N VAL A 49 2.91 6.41 -10.18
CA VAL A 49 1.86 5.71 -10.94
C VAL A 49 2.06 5.99 -12.43
N ARG A 50 2.11 4.94 -13.23
CA ARG A 50 2.18 5.04 -14.69
C ARG A 50 0.95 4.42 -15.32
N HIS A 51 0.39 5.11 -16.30
CA HIS A 51 -0.67 4.59 -17.16
C HIS A 51 -0.14 4.49 -18.58
N ILE A 52 0.15 3.26 -19.00
CA ILE A 52 0.74 2.95 -20.31
C ILE A 52 -0.25 2.11 -21.09
N LYS A 53 -0.74 2.63 -22.23
CA LYS A 53 -1.86 2.03 -22.99
C LYS A 53 -3.09 1.88 -22.07
N ASN A 54 -3.52 0.65 -21.81
CA ASN A 54 -4.66 0.34 -20.96
C ASN A 54 -4.26 -0.23 -19.59
N ASN A 55 -2.97 -0.22 -19.27
CA ASN A 55 -2.44 -0.83 -18.04
C ASN A 55 -1.93 0.22 -17.05
N TRP A 56 -2.12 -0.10 -15.77
CA TRP A 56 -1.66 0.70 -14.65
C TRP A 56 -0.51 0.02 -13.95
N TYR A 57 0.56 0.77 -13.72
CA TYR A 57 1.77 0.29 -13.09
C TYR A 57 2.11 1.16 -11.89
N PHE A 58 2.60 0.51 -10.82
CA PHE A 58 3.17 1.21 -9.68
C PHE A 58 4.68 1.03 -9.65
N GLU A 59 5.41 2.13 -9.46
CA GLU A 59 6.79 2.10 -9.03
C GLU A 59 6.82 2.25 -7.51
N VAL A 60 6.99 1.13 -6.83
CA VAL A 60 6.97 1.06 -5.37
C VAL A 60 8.37 1.31 -4.84
N PRO A 61 8.64 2.42 -4.13
CA PRO A 61 9.94 2.71 -3.57
C PRO A 61 10.23 1.83 -2.34
N ASP A 62 11.50 1.53 -2.10
CA ASP A 62 11.93 0.72 -0.95
C ASP A 62 11.52 1.36 0.40
N SER A 63 11.33 2.68 0.44
CA SER A 63 10.83 3.40 1.62
C SER A 63 9.40 3.04 2.06
N LEU A 64 8.62 2.41 1.18
CA LEU A 64 7.28 1.88 1.50
C LEU A 64 7.30 0.46 2.05
N MET A 65 8.43 -0.26 1.99
CA MET A 65 8.53 -1.61 2.55
C MET A 65 8.27 -1.60 4.05
N GLY A 66 7.35 -2.47 4.50
CA GLY A 66 6.94 -2.55 5.91
C GLY A 66 6.13 -1.35 6.44
N ARG A 67 5.87 -0.32 5.60
CA ARG A 67 5.07 0.83 6.01
C ARG A 67 3.59 0.46 6.03
N LEU A 68 2.95 0.65 7.19
CA LEU A 68 1.53 0.45 7.32
C LEU A 68 0.75 1.54 6.58
N MET A 69 -0.23 1.12 5.79
CA MET A 69 -1.12 1.96 5.02
C MET A 69 -2.56 1.54 5.30
N LEU A 70 -3.46 2.50 5.44
CA LEU A 70 -4.89 2.25 5.56
C LEU A 70 -5.51 2.33 4.17
N ALA A 71 -6.06 1.23 3.68
CA ALA A 71 -6.84 1.16 2.47
C ALA A 71 -8.32 1.19 2.82
N VAL A 72 -9.05 2.18 2.33
CA VAL A 72 -10.49 2.35 2.58
C VAL A 72 -11.21 2.51 1.26
N THR A 73 -12.16 1.62 0.99
CA THR A 73 -13.01 1.68 -0.20
C THR A 73 -14.38 2.26 0.17
N ARG A 74 -14.82 3.24 -0.63
CA ARG A 74 -16.09 3.96 -0.46
C ARG A 74 -16.89 3.99 -1.75
N PHE A 75 -18.20 4.10 -1.63
CA PHE A 75 -19.06 4.38 -2.76
C PHE A 75 -18.79 5.79 -3.28
N ARG A 76 -18.44 5.93 -4.57
CA ARG A 76 -18.33 7.22 -5.26
C ARG A 76 -19.56 7.55 -6.10
N ALA A 77 -20.19 6.53 -6.68
CA ALA A 77 -21.50 6.63 -7.30
C ALA A 77 -22.21 5.28 -7.16
N VAL A 78 -23.51 5.36 -6.92
CA VAL A 78 -24.37 4.19 -6.69
C VAL A 78 -25.56 4.21 -7.65
N PRO A 79 -26.14 3.06 -8.02
CA PRO A 79 -27.32 2.99 -8.86
C PRO A 79 -28.56 3.55 -8.12
N GLN A 80 -29.52 4.07 -8.88
CA GLN A 80 -30.76 4.56 -8.31
C GLN A 80 -31.53 3.46 -7.56
N GLY A 81 -32.08 3.82 -6.41
CA GLY A 81 -32.82 2.90 -5.54
C GLY A 81 -31.96 2.05 -4.62
N PHE A 82 -30.64 2.17 -4.68
CA PHE A 82 -29.77 1.57 -3.68
C PHE A 82 -29.74 2.44 -2.41
N LYS A 83 -29.91 1.81 -1.24
CA LYS A 83 -30.05 2.54 0.03
C LYS A 83 -28.72 3.06 0.61
N LYS A 84 -27.65 2.98 -0.14
CA LYS A 84 -26.33 3.48 0.25
C LYS A 84 -26.07 4.87 -0.31
N LEU A 85 -25.28 5.65 0.42
CA LEU A 85 -24.93 7.01 0.05
C LEU A 85 -23.51 7.09 -0.52
N THR A 86 -23.27 8.05 -1.37
CA THR A 86 -21.92 8.41 -1.82
C THR A 86 -21.08 8.83 -0.60
N GLY A 87 -19.84 8.32 -0.53
CA GLY A 87 -18.92 8.51 0.60
C GLY A 87 -19.02 7.42 1.68
N GLU A 88 -20.10 6.64 1.71
CA GLU A 88 -20.26 5.55 2.66
C GLU A 88 -19.21 4.46 2.44
N GLN A 89 -18.63 3.96 3.54
CA GLN A 89 -17.57 2.96 3.51
C GLN A 89 -18.12 1.59 3.09
N VAL A 90 -17.42 0.95 2.17
CA VAL A 90 -17.65 -0.44 1.76
C VAL A 90 -16.79 -1.37 2.61
N ASN A 91 -15.48 -1.14 2.61
CA ASN A 91 -14.51 -1.95 3.38
C ASN A 91 -13.31 -1.11 3.79
N SER A 92 -12.51 -1.67 4.70
CA SER A 92 -11.21 -1.12 5.06
C SER A 92 -10.27 -2.23 5.50
N SER A 93 -8.98 -2.06 5.22
CA SER A 93 -7.90 -2.96 5.64
C SER A 93 -6.63 -2.16 5.89
N ILE A 94 -5.81 -2.58 6.85
CA ILE A 94 -4.46 -2.07 6.99
C ILE A 94 -3.55 -2.99 6.20
N VAL A 95 -2.75 -2.43 5.30
CA VAL A 95 -1.89 -3.19 4.39
C VAL A 95 -0.46 -2.69 4.42
N TYR A 96 0.48 -3.53 4.02
CA TYR A 96 1.88 -3.16 3.84
C TYR A 96 2.56 -3.99 2.76
N TRP A 97 3.60 -3.40 2.16
CA TRP A 97 4.44 -4.08 1.18
C TRP A 97 5.52 -4.90 1.87
N GLU A 98 5.74 -6.13 1.39
CA GLU A 98 6.84 -7.00 1.79
C GLU A 98 7.62 -7.46 0.58
N GLN A 99 8.94 -7.28 0.62
CA GLN A 99 9.84 -7.86 -0.36
C GLN A 99 10.03 -9.35 -0.05
N HIS A 100 9.52 -10.21 -0.92
CA HIS A 100 9.74 -11.66 -0.78
C HIS A 100 11.10 -12.09 -1.35
N ASN A 101 11.41 -11.63 -2.57
CA ASN A 101 12.69 -11.80 -3.24
C ASN A 101 12.85 -10.69 -4.30
N GLU A 102 13.97 -10.69 -5.03
CA GLU A 102 14.27 -9.64 -6.03
C GLU A 102 13.19 -9.47 -7.12
N LYS A 103 12.40 -10.51 -7.38
CA LYS A 103 11.40 -10.56 -8.45
C LYS A 103 9.97 -10.56 -7.97
N THR A 104 9.73 -10.55 -6.65
CA THR A 104 8.38 -10.73 -6.11
C THR A 104 8.13 -9.82 -4.93
N LEU A 105 7.06 -9.04 -5.02
CA LEU A 105 6.48 -8.25 -3.93
C LEU A 105 5.17 -8.90 -3.46
N PHE A 106 4.94 -8.88 -2.15
CA PHE A 106 3.67 -9.20 -1.54
C PHE A 106 3.01 -7.93 -1.00
N LEU A 107 1.70 -7.85 -1.12
CA LEU A 107 0.88 -6.95 -0.31
C LEU A 107 0.23 -7.81 0.78
N ARG A 108 0.53 -7.51 2.04
CA ARG A 108 -0.02 -8.20 3.19
C ARG A 108 -1.08 -7.36 3.89
N GLU A 109 -2.05 -8.02 4.51
CA GLU A 109 -2.99 -7.37 5.43
C GLU A 109 -2.43 -7.48 6.85
N TYR A 110 -2.26 -6.34 7.51
CA TYR A 110 -1.85 -6.29 8.91
C TYR A 110 -3.05 -6.53 9.80
N VAL A 111 -3.00 -7.64 10.56
CA VAL A 111 -4.08 -8.05 11.46
C VAL A 111 -3.65 -7.81 12.90
N GLN A 112 -4.17 -6.73 13.51
CA GLN A 112 -3.89 -6.40 14.91
C GLN A 112 -5.03 -6.88 15.80
N SER A 113 -4.97 -8.14 16.24
CA SER A 113 -5.92 -8.69 17.22
C SER A 113 -5.27 -9.01 18.57
N GLN A 114 -3.94 -9.03 18.61
CA GLN A 114 -3.14 -9.44 19.75
C GLN A 114 -1.99 -8.44 19.97
N PHE A 115 -1.59 -8.29 21.22
CA PHE A 115 -0.50 -7.40 21.61
C PHE A 115 0.28 -7.99 22.79
N ALA A 116 1.57 -7.81 22.77
CA ALA A 116 2.44 -8.03 23.93
C ALA A 116 3.47 -6.89 24.00
N PRO A 117 3.88 -6.43 25.20
CA PRO A 117 4.97 -5.46 25.35
C PRO A 117 6.26 -6.00 24.72
N GLU A 118 6.97 -5.20 23.94
CA GLU A 118 8.19 -5.63 23.24
C GLU A 118 9.28 -6.18 24.16
N LYS A 119 9.32 -5.72 25.42
CA LYS A 119 10.25 -6.18 26.45
C LYS A 119 10.00 -7.60 26.94
N ASP A 120 8.78 -8.11 26.75
CA ASP A 120 8.34 -9.41 27.26
C ASP A 120 8.77 -10.55 26.31
N ASN A 121 9.14 -11.71 26.85
CA ASN A 121 9.52 -12.87 26.03
C ASN A 121 8.33 -13.40 25.23
N ILE A 122 7.12 -13.31 25.79
CA ILE A 122 5.89 -13.69 25.10
C ILE A 122 5.69 -12.92 23.78
N ALA A 123 6.21 -11.68 23.66
CA ALA A 123 6.15 -10.92 22.42
C ALA A 123 6.90 -11.60 21.27
N LYS A 124 8.05 -12.25 21.57
CA LYS A 124 8.81 -13.01 20.57
C LYS A 124 8.05 -14.26 20.14
N ALA A 125 7.47 -14.99 21.11
CA ALA A 125 6.66 -16.16 20.83
C ALA A 125 5.42 -15.79 20.00
N LEU A 126 4.74 -14.70 20.34
CA LEU A 126 3.59 -14.20 19.60
C LEU A 126 3.96 -13.86 18.14
N LYS A 127 5.06 -13.16 17.93
CA LYS A 127 5.56 -12.81 16.61
C LYS A 127 5.95 -14.04 15.77
N GLN A 128 6.43 -15.11 16.38
CA GLN A 128 6.78 -16.34 15.70
C GLN A 128 5.58 -17.24 15.38
N SER A 129 4.53 -17.14 16.18
CA SER A 129 3.31 -17.96 16.06
C SER A 129 2.23 -17.32 15.20
N THR A 130 2.39 -16.06 14.79
CA THR A 130 1.42 -15.32 13.99
C THR A 130 2.00 -14.99 12.62
N VAL A 131 1.15 -14.99 11.60
CA VAL A 131 1.52 -14.59 10.24
C VAL A 131 0.40 -13.77 9.62
N ASP A 132 0.77 -12.62 9.07
CA ASP A 132 -0.16 -11.77 8.35
C ASP A 132 -0.52 -12.36 6.98
N PRO A 133 -1.80 -12.34 6.55
CA PRO A 133 -2.22 -12.86 5.26
C PRO A 133 -1.52 -12.16 4.09
N ILE A 134 -1.08 -12.93 3.11
CA ILE A 134 -0.70 -12.40 1.79
C ILE A 134 -1.98 -12.21 0.99
N ILE A 135 -2.36 -10.95 0.73
CA ILE A 135 -3.58 -10.66 -0.03
C ILE A 135 -3.32 -10.58 -1.54
N PHE A 136 -2.14 -10.11 -1.94
CA PHE A 136 -1.74 -10.07 -3.34
C PHE A 136 -0.25 -10.37 -3.50
N ARG A 137 0.06 -11.01 -4.65
CA ARG A 137 1.41 -11.22 -5.15
C ARG A 137 1.59 -10.43 -6.44
N PHE A 138 2.74 -9.78 -6.57
CA PHE A 138 3.14 -9.06 -7.77
C PHE A 138 4.52 -9.52 -8.24
N ASP A 139 4.65 -9.72 -9.56
CA ASP A 139 5.93 -9.94 -10.17
C ASP A 139 6.56 -8.59 -10.52
N VAL A 140 7.82 -8.42 -10.11
CA VAL A 140 8.60 -7.20 -10.39
C VAL A 140 9.08 -7.25 -11.84
N ILE A 141 8.60 -6.33 -12.68
CA ILE A 141 8.98 -6.21 -14.10
C ILE A 141 10.42 -5.71 -14.23
N GLY A 142 10.81 -4.80 -13.33
CA GLY A 142 12.14 -4.22 -13.28
C GLY A 142 12.23 -3.14 -12.23
N ARG A 143 13.40 -2.51 -12.10
CA ARG A 143 13.63 -1.41 -11.17
C ARG A 143 13.94 -0.13 -11.95
N ASN A 144 13.43 0.97 -11.48
CA ASN A 144 13.80 2.29 -11.95
C ASN A 144 15.31 2.50 -11.71
N PRO A 145 16.13 2.83 -12.73
CA PRO A 145 17.58 2.96 -12.56
C PRO A 145 17.99 4.09 -11.61
N GLU A 146 17.18 5.14 -11.50
CA GLU A 146 17.45 6.33 -10.68
C GLU A 146 16.95 6.14 -9.25
N THR A 147 15.64 5.86 -9.07
CA THR A 147 14.98 5.79 -7.75
C THR A 147 15.08 4.43 -7.10
N LYS A 148 15.52 3.38 -7.84
CA LYS A 148 15.52 1.98 -7.44
C LYS A 148 14.13 1.40 -7.15
N ALA A 149 13.07 2.17 -7.34
CA ALA A 149 11.70 1.75 -7.14
C ALA A 149 11.34 0.54 -8.04
N GLN A 150 10.52 -0.36 -7.52
CA GLN A 150 10.13 -1.60 -8.17
C GLN A 150 8.87 -1.41 -8.99
N LEU A 151 8.95 -1.69 -10.29
CA LEU A 151 7.82 -1.59 -11.22
C LEU A 151 7.00 -2.87 -11.20
N ILE A 152 5.71 -2.75 -10.92
CA ILE A 152 4.73 -3.83 -10.90
C ILE A 152 3.48 -3.46 -11.71
N ASP A 153 2.84 -4.46 -12.33
CA ASP A 153 1.52 -4.29 -12.98
C ASP A 153 0.41 -4.52 -11.95
N VAL A 154 -0.44 -3.53 -11.78
CA VAL A 154 -1.57 -3.56 -10.82
C VAL A 154 -2.94 -3.64 -11.50
N SER A 155 -2.99 -3.58 -12.82
CA SER A 155 -4.21 -3.46 -13.62
C SER A 155 -5.25 -4.51 -13.29
N LYS A 156 -4.84 -5.79 -13.32
CA LYS A 156 -5.74 -6.92 -13.10
C LYS A 156 -6.20 -7.01 -11.64
N ILE A 157 -5.32 -6.70 -10.69
CA ILE A 157 -5.65 -6.81 -9.25
C ILE A 157 -6.65 -5.73 -8.84
N ILE A 158 -6.49 -4.51 -9.33
CA ILE A 158 -7.41 -3.40 -9.05
C ILE A 158 -8.80 -3.69 -9.63
N THR A 159 -8.89 -4.28 -10.80
CA THR A 159 -10.18 -4.59 -11.47
C THR A 159 -10.76 -5.94 -11.06
N ALA A 160 -9.99 -6.83 -10.45
CA ALA A 160 -10.47 -8.14 -9.98
C ALA A 160 -11.48 -8.01 -8.82
N ASP A 161 -12.29 -9.05 -8.69
CA ASP A 161 -13.25 -9.16 -7.60
C ASP A 161 -12.56 -9.67 -6.33
N ASN A 162 -12.16 -8.74 -5.47
CA ASN A 162 -11.45 -9.03 -4.23
C ASN A 162 -11.93 -8.13 -3.09
N LYS A 163 -11.55 -8.50 -1.85
CA LYS A 163 -11.98 -7.81 -0.63
C LYS A 163 -11.52 -6.34 -0.57
N LEU A 164 -10.35 -6.01 -1.14
CA LEU A 164 -9.79 -4.67 -1.02
C LEU A 164 -10.49 -3.65 -1.93
N PHE A 165 -10.79 -4.04 -3.17
CA PHE A 165 -11.35 -3.16 -4.20
C PHE A 165 -12.80 -3.47 -4.56
N GLY A 166 -13.39 -4.55 -4.05
CA GLY A 166 -14.72 -5.03 -4.39
C GLY A 166 -15.79 -4.71 -3.35
N LEU A 167 -17.01 -5.17 -3.63
CA LEU A 167 -18.14 -5.10 -2.73
C LEU A 167 -18.05 -6.14 -1.62
N THR A 168 -18.61 -5.81 -0.46
CA THR A 168 -18.87 -6.80 0.60
C THR A 168 -20.00 -7.76 0.18
N GLN A 169 -20.07 -8.92 0.83
CA GLN A 169 -21.17 -9.85 0.60
C GLN A 169 -22.55 -9.25 0.96
N ALA A 170 -22.60 -8.40 1.98
CA ALA A 170 -23.82 -7.68 2.36
C ALA A 170 -24.30 -6.72 1.28
N ASP A 171 -23.36 -5.93 0.70
CA ASP A 171 -23.70 -5.01 -0.39
C ASP A 171 -24.15 -5.74 -1.65
N ARG A 172 -23.49 -6.88 -1.98
CA ARG A 172 -23.91 -7.75 -3.09
C ARG A 172 -25.34 -8.27 -2.92
N SER A 173 -25.66 -8.74 -1.72
CA SER A 173 -26.99 -9.25 -1.40
C SER A 173 -28.05 -8.15 -1.51
N GLN A 174 -27.74 -6.92 -1.06
CA GLN A 174 -28.67 -5.78 -1.16
C GLN A 174 -28.89 -5.36 -2.61
N LEU A 175 -27.85 -5.40 -3.44
CA LEU A 175 -27.90 -5.09 -4.86
C LEU A 175 -28.46 -6.23 -5.71
N SER A 176 -28.65 -7.42 -5.17
CA SER A 176 -28.99 -8.65 -5.88
C SER A 176 -28.03 -8.98 -7.03
N VAL A 177 -26.72 -8.78 -6.77
CA VAL A 177 -25.65 -9.03 -7.75
C VAL A 177 -24.90 -10.31 -7.44
N SER A 178 -24.36 -10.93 -8.47
CA SER A 178 -23.59 -12.18 -8.41
C SER A 178 -22.11 -11.93 -8.76
N SER A 179 -21.69 -12.30 -9.94
CA SER A 179 -20.30 -12.22 -10.40
C SER A 179 -19.98 -10.84 -10.99
N LEU A 180 -18.71 -10.46 -10.85
CA LEU A 180 -18.17 -9.28 -11.54
C LEU A 180 -18.10 -9.56 -13.06
N ALA A 181 -18.56 -8.61 -13.87
CA ALA A 181 -18.42 -8.62 -15.31
C ALA A 181 -17.09 -7.92 -15.66
N SER A 182 -16.04 -8.72 -15.88
CA SER A 182 -14.69 -8.20 -16.12
C SER A 182 -14.54 -7.39 -17.40
N ASP A 183 -15.35 -7.69 -18.41
CA ASP A 183 -15.43 -6.99 -19.70
C ASP A 183 -15.99 -5.56 -19.57
N ARG A 184 -16.73 -5.29 -18.51
CA ARG A 184 -17.39 -4.01 -18.20
C ARG A 184 -16.89 -3.39 -16.89
N THR A 185 -15.70 -3.81 -16.44
CA THR A 185 -15.05 -3.31 -15.23
C THR A 185 -13.69 -2.76 -15.58
N PHE A 186 -13.39 -1.53 -15.16
CA PHE A 186 -12.15 -0.86 -15.50
C PHE A 186 -11.73 0.15 -14.42
N THR A 187 -10.46 0.50 -14.41
CA THR A 187 -9.93 1.59 -13.60
C THR A 187 -10.17 2.91 -14.33
N ASP A 188 -10.92 3.81 -13.71
CA ASP A 188 -11.26 5.12 -14.26
C ASP A 188 -10.07 6.09 -14.12
N THR A 189 -9.49 6.18 -12.91
CA THR A 189 -8.32 7.01 -12.65
C THR A 189 -7.57 6.54 -11.41
N ILE A 190 -6.25 6.79 -11.40
CA ILE A 190 -5.43 6.67 -10.19
C ILE A 190 -4.66 7.98 -10.03
N LYS A 191 -4.79 8.59 -8.85
CA LYS A 191 -4.04 9.79 -8.44
C LYS A 191 -3.23 9.46 -7.22
N THR A 192 -1.98 9.87 -7.21
CA THR A 192 -1.07 9.69 -6.07
C THR A 192 -0.62 11.05 -5.55
N PHE A 193 -0.44 11.14 -4.24
CA PHE A 193 -0.03 12.31 -3.49
C PHE A 193 1.07 11.89 -2.51
N PRO A 194 1.76 12.81 -1.84
CA PRO A 194 2.89 12.45 -0.97
C PRO A 194 2.58 11.43 0.15
N ILE A 195 1.33 11.40 0.64
CA ILE A 195 0.93 10.53 1.76
C ILE A 195 -0.28 9.63 1.45
N ASN A 196 -0.91 9.78 0.29
CA ASN A 196 -2.07 8.97 -0.09
C ASN A 196 -2.17 8.75 -1.59
N MET A 197 -2.96 7.75 -1.96
CA MET A 197 -3.32 7.42 -3.33
C MET A 197 -4.82 7.19 -3.41
N GLU A 198 -5.44 7.68 -4.49
CA GLU A 198 -6.86 7.56 -4.77
C GLU A 198 -7.06 6.72 -6.04
N ILE A 199 -7.72 5.60 -5.92
CA ILE A 199 -7.99 4.65 -7.01
C ILE A 199 -9.48 4.62 -7.26
N VAL A 200 -9.90 5.08 -8.43
CA VAL A 200 -11.32 5.09 -8.84
C VAL A 200 -11.56 3.98 -9.85
N THR A 201 -12.54 3.13 -9.56
CA THR A 201 -12.91 2.03 -10.45
C THR A 201 -14.40 2.10 -10.79
N MET A 202 -14.72 1.79 -12.05
CA MET A 202 -16.07 1.48 -12.51
C MET A 202 -16.24 -0.03 -12.51
N ARG A 203 -17.21 -0.54 -11.76
CA ARG A 203 -17.44 -1.97 -11.59
C ARG A 203 -18.85 -2.35 -11.99
N THR A 204 -18.97 -3.31 -12.87
CA THR A 204 -20.25 -3.86 -13.30
C THR A 204 -20.37 -5.29 -12.82
N TYR A 205 -21.47 -5.58 -12.16
CA TYR A 205 -21.81 -6.92 -11.69
C TYR A 205 -23.03 -7.44 -12.45
N ASN A 206 -23.03 -8.75 -12.71
CA ASN A 206 -24.21 -9.42 -13.22
C ASN A 206 -25.27 -9.44 -12.11
N ALA A 207 -26.51 -9.13 -12.46
CA ALA A 207 -27.62 -9.02 -11.53
C ALA A 207 -28.76 -9.96 -11.94
N SER A 208 -29.41 -10.54 -10.94
CA SER A 208 -30.71 -11.17 -11.12
C SER A 208 -31.80 -10.10 -10.93
N ALA A 209 -33.01 -10.36 -11.45
CA ALA A 209 -34.18 -9.51 -11.20
C ALA A 209 -34.35 -9.33 -9.68
N GLY A 210 -33.99 -8.18 -9.19
CA GLY A 210 -33.82 -7.93 -7.77
C GLY A 210 -34.67 -6.82 -7.20
N LYS A 211 -34.34 -6.45 -5.97
CA LYS A 211 -35.08 -5.46 -5.17
C LYS A 211 -34.96 -4.03 -5.68
N ILE A 212 -33.96 -3.72 -6.49
CA ILE A 212 -33.77 -2.37 -7.04
C ILE A 212 -34.00 -2.35 -8.55
N ARG A 213 -34.52 -1.24 -9.03
CA ARG A 213 -34.87 -1.08 -10.45
C ARG A 213 -33.65 -1.25 -11.38
N ALA A 214 -32.47 -0.82 -10.94
CA ALA A 214 -31.23 -0.99 -11.71
C ALA A 214 -30.87 -2.45 -11.99
N SER A 215 -31.19 -3.38 -11.08
CA SER A 215 -30.89 -4.82 -11.29
C SER A 215 -31.80 -5.51 -12.33
N GLN A 216 -32.93 -4.87 -12.70
CA GLN A 216 -33.84 -5.41 -13.69
C GLN A 216 -33.23 -5.47 -15.12
N SER A 217 -32.18 -4.69 -15.37
CA SER A 217 -31.44 -4.74 -16.65
C SER A 217 -30.47 -5.94 -16.76
N GLY A 218 -30.38 -6.77 -15.72
CA GLY A 218 -29.42 -7.90 -15.66
C GLY A 218 -27.99 -7.48 -15.29
N ALA A 219 -27.74 -6.19 -15.05
CA ALA A 219 -26.44 -5.67 -14.67
C ALA A 219 -26.58 -4.47 -13.72
N VAL A 220 -25.65 -4.34 -12.78
CA VAL A 220 -25.55 -3.20 -11.88
C VAL A 220 -24.13 -2.64 -11.96
N THR A 221 -24.05 -1.34 -12.28
CA THR A 221 -22.79 -0.61 -12.34
C THR A 221 -22.67 0.32 -11.15
N ILE A 222 -21.50 0.31 -10.50
CA ILE A 222 -21.16 1.20 -9.37
C ILE A 222 -19.79 1.81 -9.62
N LYS A 223 -19.56 2.97 -9.02
CA LYS A 223 -18.23 3.60 -8.99
C LYS A 223 -17.72 3.55 -7.56
N LEU A 224 -16.53 2.95 -7.37
CA LEU A 224 -15.85 2.86 -6.07
C LEU A 224 -14.60 3.75 -6.09
N ASN A 225 -14.27 4.30 -4.93
CA ASN A 225 -13.00 4.97 -4.66
C ASN A 225 -12.29 4.24 -3.53
N THR A 226 -11.08 3.76 -3.79
CA THR A 226 -10.20 3.20 -2.77
C THR A 226 -9.10 4.20 -2.47
N SER A 227 -9.11 4.73 -1.24
CA SER A 227 -8.06 5.61 -0.72
C SER A 227 -7.03 4.75 0.02
N ILE A 228 -5.77 4.80 -0.38
CA ILE A 228 -4.66 4.17 0.33
C ILE A 228 -3.85 5.28 0.99
N VAL A 229 -3.82 5.33 2.32
CA VAL A 229 -3.23 6.42 3.10
C VAL A 229 -2.10 5.88 3.99
N MET A 230 -0.91 6.48 3.94
CA MET A 230 0.18 6.10 4.83
C MET A 230 -0.18 6.41 6.29
N LEU A 231 -0.10 5.40 7.15
CA LEU A 231 -0.24 5.60 8.59
C LEU A 231 1.00 6.27 9.17
N PRO A 232 0.86 7.03 10.28
CA PRO A 232 2.01 7.62 10.98
C PRO A 232 3.05 6.57 11.36
N LYS A 233 4.35 6.90 11.26
CA LYS A 233 5.44 6.02 11.74
C LYS A 233 5.32 5.75 13.24
N GLU A 234 4.98 6.82 13.98
CA GLU A 234 4.75 6.76 15.42
C GLU A 234 3.25 6.91 15.66
N PRO A 235 2.55 5.83 16.07
CA PRO A 235 1.14 5.89 16.39
C PRO A 235 0.91 6.71 17.67
N MET A 236 -0.31 7.18 17.87
CA MET A 236 -0.71 7.77 19.14
C MET A 236 -0.57 6.76 20.28
N ARG A 237 -0.20 7.25 21.45
CA ARG A 237 -0.32 6.45 22.67
C ARG A 237 -1.77 5.98 22.85
N PRO A 238 -2.03 4.67 22.99
CA PRO A 238 -3.39 4.16 23.14
C PRO A 238 -4.02 4.70 24.44
N ARG A 239 -5.32 4.95 24.39
CA ARG A 239 -6.13 5.24 25.58
C ARG A 239 -7.07 4.06 25.75
N PHE A 240 -7.04 3.45 26.93
CA PHE A 240 -7.95 2.36 27.27
C PHE A 240 -9.33 2.92 27.60
N ALA A 241 -10.35 2.15 27.25
CA ALA A 241 -11.73 2.49 27.59
C ALA A 241 -11.97 2.33 29.09
N ASP A 242 -12.89 3.14 29.58
CA ASP A 242 -13.41 3.10 30.94
C ASP A 242 -14.94 2.90 30.86
N GLU A 243 -15.47 1.97 31.62
CA GLU A 243 -16.90 1.59 31.58
C GLU A 243 -17.84 2.76 31.91
N ARG A 244 -17.32 3.79 32.61
CA ARG A 244 -18.08 5.00 32.97
C ARG A 244 -18.25 5.96 31.78
N VAL A 245 -17.53 5.74 30.66
CA VAL A 245 -17.55 6.65 29.53
C VAL A 245 -17.73 5.84 28.25
N GLY A 246 -18.86 6.05 27.56
CA GLY A 246 -19.18 5.38 26.31
C GLY A 246 -18.45 5.97 25.12
N TYR A 247 -17.39 5.31 24.65
CA TYR A 247 -16.69 5.60 23.40
C TYR A 247 -16.79 4.43 22.44
N PHE A 248 -16.69 4.70 21.14
CA PHE A 248 -16.39 3.65 20.17
C PHE A 248 -14.98 3.10 20.47
N GLN A 249 -14.84 1.78 20.44
CA GLN A 249 -13.63 1.12 20.87
C GLN A 249 -13.30 -0.08 20.00
N ASN A 250 -12.01 -0.41 19.92
CA ASN A 250 -11.50 -1.66 19.36
C ASN A 250 -10.94 -2.51 20.49
N SER A 251 -11.27 -3.80 20.49
CA SER A 251 -10.72 -4.74 21.47
C SER A 251 -9.48 -5.44 20.95
N ILE A 252 -8.49 -5.62 21.83
CA ILE A 252 -7.23 -6.30 21.55
C ILE A 252 -6.92 -7.24 22.72
N THR A 253 -6.41 -8.42 22.42
CA THR A 253 -5.98 -9.37 23.45
C THR A 253 -4.54 -9.05 23.86
N GLU A 254 -4.34 -8.71 25.12
CA GLU A 254 -3.04 -8.42 25.72
C GLU A 254 -2.44 -9.71 26.33
N PHE A 255 -1.20 -9.98 25.95
CA PHE A 255 -0.32 -10.98 26.55
C PHE A 255 0.79 -10.27 27.32
N SER A 256 1.22 -10.84 28.45
CA SER A 256 2.37 -10.33 29.20
C SER A 256 3.03 -11.47 29.98
N ASP A 257 4.35 -11.40 30.17
CA ASP A 257 5.11 -12.34 31.00
C ASP A 257 4.67 -12.29 32.47
N GLU A 258 4.07 -11.17 32.91
CA GLU A 258 3.61 -10.96 34.29
C GLU A 258 2.21 -11.51 34.56
N GLN A 259 1.52 -12.04 33.52
CA GLN A 259 0.12 -12.45 33.63
C GLN A 259 -0.03 -13.94 33.29
N GLN A 260 -0.78 -14.66 34.15
CA GLN A 260 -1.13 -16.07 33.88
C GLN A 260 -2.30 -16.22 32.92
N VAL A 261 -3.10 -15.17 32.72
CA VAL A 261 -4.29 -15.16 31.86
C VAL A 261 -4.26 -13.93 30.97
N THR A 262 -4.60 -14.10 29.70
CA THR A 262 -4.70 -12.97 28.74
C THR A 262 -5.81 -12.00 29.16
N LYS A 263 -5.62 -10.72 28.89
CA LYS A 263 -6.62 -9.68 29.16
C LYS A 263 -7.15 -9.10 27.87
N GLN A 264 -8.46 -8.90 27.82
CA GLN A 264 -9.07 -8.08 26.78
C GLN A 264 -8.89 -6.61 27.15
N ARG A 265 -8.28 -5.83 26.23
CA ARG A 265 -8.13 -4.38 26.37
C ARG A 265 -8.96 -3.69 25.31
N ALA A 266 -9.83 -2.81 25.73
CA ALA A 266 -10.59 -1.95 24.83
C ALA A 266 -9.84 -0.62 24.63
N ILE A 267 -9.52 -0.29 23.40
CA ILE A 267 -8.83 0.93 22.99
C ILE A 267 -9.83 1.90 22.38
N VAL A 268 -9.91 3.10 22.95
CA VAL A 268 -10.81 4.16 22.51
C VAL A 268 -10.44 4.67 21.13
N GLN A 269 -11.41 4.74 20.23
CA GLN A 269 -11.28 5.43 18.95
C GLN A 269 -11.32 6.94 19.20
N ARG A 270 -10.28 7.64 18.79
CA ARG A 270 -10.16 9.10 18.96
C ARG A 270 -9.32 9.73 17.88
N TYR A 271 -9.56 11.01 17.65
CA TYR A 271 -8.72 11.81 16.76
C TYR A 271 -7.35 12.07 17.37
N ARG A 272 -6.33 12.14 16.52
CA ARG A 272 -4.99 12.61 16.91
C ARG A 272 -4.97 14.13 16.89
N LEU A 273 -5.28 14.74 18.03
CA LEU A 273 -5.29 16.17 18.20
C LEU A 273 -3.97 16.61 18.85
N GLU A 274 -3.06 17.12 18.03
CA GLU A 274 -1.82 17.74 18.50
C GLU A 274 -2.00 19.26 18.46
N PRO A 275 -1.68 19.99 19.55
CA PRO A 275 -1.78 21.44 19.56
C PRO A 275 -0.74 22.06 18.61
N LYS A 276 -1.12 23.10 17.88
CA LYS A 276 -0.22 23.89 17.03
C LYS A 276 0.87 24.58 17.84
N ASP A 277 0.49 25.07 19.02
CA ASP A 277 1.39 25.68 20.01
C ASP A 277 1.27 24.91 21.34
N PRO A 278 2.21 23.97 21.63
CA PRO A 278 2.19 23.19 22.88
C PRO A 278 2.35 24.03 24.14
N GLU A 279 3.05 25.17 24.09
CA GLU A 279 3.27 26.04 25.27
C GLU A 279 1.97 26.76 25.67
N ARG A 280 1.23 27.30 24.70
CA ARG A 280 -0.08 27.90 24.96
C ARG A 280 -1.06 26.87 25.53
N TYR A 281 -1.05 25.67 24.93
CA TYR A 281 -1.91 24.57 25.39
C TYR A 281 -1.61 24.17 26.85
N ARG A 282 -0.31 24.05 27.22
CA ARG A 282 0.08 23.76 28.62
C ARG A 282 -0.34 24.84 29.62
N LYS A 283 -0.43 26.08 29.17
CA LYS A 283 -0.93 27.21 29.98
C LYS A 283 -2.46 27.26 30.04
N GLY A 284 -3.17 26.27 29.52
CA GLY A 284 -4.65 26.21 29.47
C GLY A 284 -5.30 27.21 28.53
N GLN A 285 -4.55 27.77 27.58
CA GLN A 285 -5.06 28.70 26.59
C GLN A 285 -5.61 27.97 25.38
N LEU A 286 -6.62 28.55 24.71
CA LEU A 286 -7.14 28.05 23.45
C LEU A 286 -6.02 27.96 22.41
N CYS A 287 -5.92 26.79 21.77
CA CYS A 287 -4.93 26.50 20.75
C CYS A 287 -5.57 25.72 19.61
N GLU A 288 -5.27 26.11 18.39
CA GLU A 288 -5.67 25.37 17.20
C GLU A 288 -4.96 24.01 17.10
N PRO A 289 -5.59 23.00 16.50
CA PRO A 289 -4.89 21.76 16.19
C PRO A 289 -3.81 22.00 15.12
N LYS A 290 -2.70 21.26 15.22
CA LYS A 290 -1.57 21.32 14.26
C LYS A 290 -1.98 20.98 12.83
N LYS A 291 -2.96 20.10 12.70
CA LYS A 291 -3.60 19.74 11.44
C LYS A 291 -5.08 20.00 11.55
N GLN A 292 -5.64 20.62 10.54
CA GLN A 292 -7.08 20.85 10.43
C GLN A 292 -7.82 19.51 10.35
N ILE A 293 -8.94 19.39 11.06
CA ILE A 293 -9.84 18.24 10.93
C ILE A 293 -10.70 18.50 9.70
N VAL A 294 -10.68 17.54 8.77
CA VAL A 294 -11.50 17.57 7.56
C VAL A 294 -12.50 16.42 7.67
N TYR A 295 -13.79 16.74 7.50
CA TYR A 295 -14.90 15.78 7.50
C TYR A 295 -15.27 15.33 6.10
#